data_e87c1243869893823d96b34d0e3d979c
#
_entry.id   e87c1243869893823d96b34d0e3d979c
#
_cell.length_a   1.000
_cell.length_b   1.000
_cell.length_c   1.000
_cell.angle_alpha   90.00
_cell.angle_beta   90.00
_cell.angle_gamma   90.00
#
_symmetry.space_group_name_H-M   'P 1'
#
loop_
_entity.id
_entity.type
_entity.pdbx_description
1 polymer ?
#
loop_
_entity_poly.entity_id
_entity_poly.type
_entity_poly.pdbx_seq_one_letter_code
_entity_poly.pdbx_strand_id
1 'polypeptide(L)'
;MYMLFENEDRSFIANLPIFFHDPAHQFLAIVLTLLGLLLGFSAAQNSLARIQLKQLALKLKNYSAWSLGENILNQAVEDEEIFKIKRVDRAILFFDIRGFTKWSEKESPENVVNMLNDYYIQAEVLTKDIPKLKVKYTADEIMVVFTNVDYAAKAAIIMRDHLNQYLEKYQLKIGGGIHLGPVVEGLIGSDKHKLFDVMGDTVNTAKRLCESAKGSEVLVSIEFIELTEGKAFTTECREVILKGKEKPFQVFPLTNYFAS
;
A
#
# COMPACT_ATOMS: atom_id res chain seq x y z
N MET A 1 35.56 0.23 -51.36
CA MET A 1 35.55 1.61 -50.85
C MET A 1 36.53 2.51 -51.64
N TYR A 2 37.76 2.06 -51.92
CA TYR A 2 38.78 2.82 -52.67
C TYR A 2 38.31 3.25 -54.07
N MET A 3 37.67 2.39 -54.88
CA MET A 3 37.20 2.72 -56.23
C MET A 3 36.10 3.79 -56.35
N LEU A 4 35.37 4.07 -55.27
CA LEU A 4 34.30 5.11 -55.30
C LEU A 4 34.89 6.52 -55.26
N PHE A 5 36.17 6.67 -54.87
CA PHE A 5 36.86 7.96 -54.71
C PHE A 5 37.96 8.20 -55.72
N GLU A 6 38.29 7.24 -56.57
CA GLU A 6 39.40 7.36 -57.55
C GLU A 6 39.02 8.22 -58.80
N ASN A 7 37.74 8.56 -59.01
CA ASN A 7 37.32 9.39 -60.15
C ASN A 7 36.78 10.73 -59.61
N GLU A 8 37.65 11.69 -59.45
CA GLU A 8 37.32 13.05 -58.94
C GLU A 8 36.22 13.80 -59.74
N ASP A 9 35.92 13.36 -60.96
CA ASP A 9 34.98 14.06 -61.87
C ASP A 9 33.55 13.47 -61.90
N ARG A 10 33.21 12.40 -61.16
CA ARG A 10 31.87 11.80 -61.13
C ARG A 10 31.21 11.85 -59.78
N SER A 11 29.91 12.23 -59.77
CA SER A 11 29.15 12.17 -58.53
C SER A 11 29.10 10.72 -57.99
N PHE A 12 29.02 10.58 -56.68
CA PHE A 12 28.88 9.30 -55.97
C PHE A 12 27.84 8.38 -56.59
N ILE A 13 26.67 8.95 -56.99
CA ILE A 13 25.55 8.25 -57.65
C ILE A 13 25.93 7.68 -59.01
N ALA A 14 26.78 8.41 -59.82
CA ALA A 14 27.20 7.95 -61.13
C ALA A 14 28.22 6.80 -61.08
N ASN A 15 28.93 6.60 -59.98
CA ASN A 15 29.88 5.52 -59.80
C ASN A 15 29.23 4.23 -59.20
N LEU A 16 28.00 4.32 -58.66
CA LEU A 16 27.28 3.17 -58.10
C LEU A 16 27.10 1.98 -59.09
N PRO A 17 26.66 2.19 -60.38
CA PRO A 17 26.52 1.10 -61.32
C PRO A 17 27.87 0.39 -61.60
N ILE A 18 28.97 1.13 -61.69
CA ILE A 18 30.28 0.58 -61.94
C ILE A 18 30.75 -0.28 -60.74
N PHE A 19 30.50 0.21 -59.51
CA PHE A 19 30.81 -0.51 -58.30
C PHE A 19 30.03 -1.85 -58.19
N PHE A 20 28.75 -1.84 -58.56
CA PHE A 20 27.93 -3.05 -58.56
C PHE A 20 28.11 -3.97 -59.76
N HIS A 21 28.97 -3.63 -60.71
CA HIS A 21 29.29 -4.51 -61.83
C HIS A 21 30.26 -5.63 -61.44
N ASP A 22 31.01 -5.44 -60.35
CA ASP A 22 31.92 -6.43 -59.79
C ASP A 22 31.17 -7.46 -58.89
N PRO A 23 31.25 -8.77 -59.19
CA PRO A 23 30.61 -9.82 -58.39
C PRO A 23 31.01 -9.82 -56.91
N ALA A 24 32.26 -9.42 -56.58
CA ALA A 24 32.73 -9.35 -55.22
C ALA A 24 32.00 -8.20 -54.42
N HIS A 25 31.78 -7.05 -55.07
CA HIS A 25 31.05 -5.95 -54.44
C HIS A 25 29.55 -6.26 -54.31
N GLN A 26 28.94 -6.98 -55.27
CA GLN A 26 27.58 -7.48 -55.13
C GLN A 26 27.43 -8.42 -53.96
N PHE A 27 28.33 -9.38 -53.83
CA PHE A 27 28.34 -10.32 -52.69
C PHE A 27 28.46 -9.59 -51.37
N LEU A 28 29.38 -8.65 -51.24
CA LEU A 28 29.57 -7.85 -50.03
C LEU A 28 28.33 -7.04 -49.68
N ALA A 29 27.69 -6.42 -50.66
CA ALA A 29 26.45 -5.64 -50.47
C ALA A 29 25.29 -6.52 -49.96
N ILE A 30 25.15 -7.74 -50.53
CA ILE A 30 24.13 -8.71 -50.08
C ILE A 30 24.41 -9.14 -48.65
N VAL A 31 25.66 -9.47 -48.31
CA VAL A 31 26.02 -9.93 -46.96
C VAL A 31 25.76 -8.81 -45.93
N LEU A 32 26.19 -7.58 -46.23
CA LEU A 32 25.97 -6.43 -45.35
C LEU A 32 24.49 -6.13 -45.16
N THR A 33 23.68 -6.24 -46.23
CA THR A 33 22.23 -6.03 -46.16
C THR A 33 21.56 -7.10 -45.29
N LEU A 34 21.91 -8.38 -45.51
CA LEU A 34 21.40 -9.47 -44.67
C LEU A 34 21.79 -9.34 -43.21
N LEU A 35 23.05 -8.95 -42.95
CA LEU A 35 23.53 -8.69 -41.60
C LEU A 35 22.77 -7.54 -40.97
N GLY A 36 22.57 -6.44 -41.70
CA GLY A 36 21.77 -5.30 -41.24
C GLY A 36 20.33 -5.66 -40.90
N LEU A 37 19.69 -6.49 -41.74
CA LEU A 37 18.33 -7.01 -41.49
C LEU A 37 18.27 -7.90 -40.26
N LEU A 38 19.24 -8.82 -40.08
CA LEU A 38 19.33 -9.67 -38.91
C LEU A 38 19.54 -8.86 -37.63
N LEU A 39 20.44 -7.89 -37.64
CA LEU A 39 20.67 -7.01 -36.50
C LEU A 39 19.45 -6.15 -36.18
N GLY A 40 18.82 -5.60 -37.20
CA GLY A 40 17.58 -4.81 -37.07
C GLY A 40 16.43 -5.63 -36.49
N PHE A 41 16.25 -6.86 -36.98
CA PHE A 41 15.24 -7.78 -36.46
C PHE A 41 15.52 -8.18 -34.98
N SER A 42 16.79 -8.51 -34.67
CA SER A 42 17.20 -8.81 -33.30
C SER A 42 16.97 -7.63 -32.37
N ALA A 43 17.31 -6.41 -32.79
CA ALA A 43 17.09 -5.19 -32.01
C ALA A 43 15.58 -4.93 -31.78
N ALA A 44 14.76 -5.13 -32.81
CA ALA A 44 13.31 -5.01 -32.70
C ALA A 44 12.70 -6.03 -31.70
N GLN A 45 13.12 -7.30 -31.81
CA GLN A 45 12.69 -8.32 -30.85
C GLN A 45 13.10 -8.01 -29.42
N ASN A 46 14.35 -7.60 -29.21
CA ASN A 46 14.84 -7.20 -27.88
C ASN A 46 14.05 -6.01 -27.30
N SER A 47 13.70 -5.04 -28.13
CA SER A 47 12.88 -3.89 -27.69
C SER A 47 11.48 -4.31 -27.27
N LEU A 48 10.82 -5.18 -28.04
CA LEU A 48 9.50 -5.73 -27.70
C LEU A 48 9.54 -6.56 -26.42
N ALA A 49 10.54 -7.43 -26.27
CA ALA A 49 10.72 -8.20 -25.03
C ALA A 49 10.92 -7.32 -23.81
N ARG A 50 11.70 -6.24 -23.90
CA ARG A 50 11.88 -5.27 -22.81
C ARG A 50 10.56 -4.58 -22.43
N ILE A 51 9.75 -4.19 -23.41
CA ILE A 51 8.44 -3.58 -23.16
C ILE A 51 7.51 -4.57 -22.44
N GLN A 52 7.46 -5.82 -22.89
CA GLN A 52 6.65 -6.87 -22.27
C GLN A 52 7.09 -7.15 -20.83
N LEU A 53 8.41 -7.29 -20.60
CA LEU A 53 8.96 -7.47 -19.25
C LEU A 53 8.63 -6.30 -18.32
N LYS A 54 8.73 -5.05 -18.82
CA LYS A 54 8.36 -3.87 -18.04
C LYS A 54 6.88 -3.87 -17.66
N GLN A 55 6.00 -4.22 -18.60
CA GLN A 55 4.56 -4.33 -18.34
C GLN A 55 4.24 -5.43 -17.33
N LEU A 56 4.90 -6.59 -17.43
CA LEU A 56 4.74 -7.69 -16.48
C LEU A 56 5.23 -7.29 -15.08
N ALA A 57 6.40 -6.66 -15.00
CA ALA A 57 6.95 -6.17 -13.73
C ALA A 57 6.01 -5.16 -13.04
N LEU A 58 5.41 -4.23 -13.81
CA LEU A 58 4.43 -3.29 -13.28
C LEU A 58 3.17 -4.00 -12.75
N LYS A 59 2.64 -4.99 -13.48
CA LYS A 59 1.49 -5.78 -13.02
C LYS A 59 1.81 -6.54 -11.74
N LEU A 60 2.96 -7.20 -11.68
CA LEU A 60 3.41 -7.92 -10.48
C LEU A 60 3.60 -6.97 -9.29
N LYS A 61 4.19 -5.79 -9.51
CA LYS A 61 4.30 -4.76 -8.47
C LYS A 61 2.93 -4.36 -7.92
N ASN A 62 1.94 -4.10 -8.79
CA ASN A 62 0.60 -3.71 -8.37
C ASN A 62 -0.10 -4.82 -7.57
N TYR A 63 -0.04 -6.07 -8.04
CA TYR A 63 -0.65 -7.21 -7.32
C TYR A 63 0.03 -7.45 -5.97
N SER A 64 1.37 -7.30 -5.91
CA SER A 64 2.11 -7.38 -4.65
C SER A 64 1.75 -6.24 -3.71
N ALA A 65 1.60 -5.01 -4.21
CA ALA A 65 1.18 -3.87 -3.41
C ALA A 65 -0.24 -4.03 -2.84
N TRP A 66 -1.18 -4.61 -3.60
CA TRP A 66 -2.53 -4.90 -3.10
C TRP A 66 -2.53 -5.96 -2.00
N SER A 67 -1.61 -6.93 -2.06
CA SER A 67 -1.53 -8.02 -1.08
C SER A 67 -0.73 -7.64 0.18
N LEU A 68 0.42 -7.00 0.01
CA LEU A 68 1.34 -6.68 1.10
C LEU A 68 1.14 -5.28 1.67
N GLY A 69 0.60 -4.36 0.87
CA GLY A 69 0.64 -2.92 1.10
C GLY A 69 1.89 -2.28 0.49
N GLU A 70 1.74 -1.08 -0.05
CA GLU A 70 2.80 -0.39 -0.80
C GLU A 70 4.03 -0.09 0.08
N ASN A 71 3.82 0.29 1.34
CA ASN A 71 4.91 0.61 2.27
C ASN A 71 5.79 -0.61 2.57
N ILE A 72 5.18 -1.78 2.80
CA ILE A 72 5.92 -3.02 3.05
C ILE A 72 6.65 -3.45 1.78
N LEU A 73 6.01 -3.34 0.62
CA LEU A 73 6.63 -3.69 -0.66
C LEU A 73 7.85 -2.81 -0.96
N ASN A 74 7.76 -1.49 -0.74
CA ASN A 74 8.87 -0.58 -0.97
C ASN A 74 10.04 -0.87 -0.01
N GLN A 75 9.77 -1.12 1.27
CA GLN A 75 10.80 -1.51 2.23
C GLN A 75 11.43 -2.86 1.88
N ALA A 76 10.64 -3.83 1.43
CA ALA A 76 11.14 -5.16 1.05
C ALA A 76 12.02 -5.15 -0.20
N VAL A 77 11.86 -4.18 -1.10
CA VAL A 77 12.74 -3.98 -2.26
C VAL A 77 14.12 -3.47 -1.81
N GLU A 78 14.17 -2.69 -0.72
CA GLU A 78 15.40 -2.15 -0.17
C GLU A 78 16.06 -3.14 0.79
N ASP A 79 15.27 -3.83 1.62
CA ASP A 79 15.75 -4.78 2.62
C ASP A 79 14.71 -5.88 2.89
N GLU A 80 15.04 -7.12 2.53
CA GLU A 80 14.19 -8.30 2.78
C GLU A 80 14.08 -8.67 4.26
N GLU A 81 14.89 -8.07 5.15
CA GLU A 81 14.83 -8.28 6.60
C GLU A 81 13.47 -7.89 7.18
N ILE A 82 12.70 -7.02 6.50
CA ILE A 82 11.33 -6.67 6.91
C ILE A 82 10.43 -7.91 7.01
N PHE A 83 10.69 -8.94 6.24
CA PHE A 83 9.90 -10.17 6.21
C PHE A 83 10.20 -11.12 7.37
N LYS A 84 11.31 -10.93 8.06
CA LYS A 84 11.65 -11.76 9.23
C LYS A 84 10.68 -11.49 10.38
N ILE A 85 10.34 -12.57 11.07
CA ILE A 85 9.50 -12.48 12.27
C ILE A 85 10.30 -11.79 13.36
N LYS A 86 9.77 -10.68 13.86
CA LYS A 86 10.38 -9.89 14.94
C LYS A 86 9.34 -9.38 15.94
N ARG A 87 9.78 -9.20 17.19
CA ARG A 87 8.98 -8.57 18.24
C ARG A 87 9.35 -7.10 18.35
N VAL A 88 8.34 -6.22 18.24
CA VAL A 88 8.50 -4.76 18.25
C VAL A 88 7.27 -4.11 18.85
N ASP A 89 7.40 -2.86 19.29
CA ASP A 89 6.24 -2.07 19.73
C ASP A 89 5.59 -1.38 18.55
N ARG A 90 4.24 -1.41 18.53
CA ARG A 90 3.41 -0.77 17.49
C ARG A 90 2.18 -0.12 18.12
N ALA A 91 1.78 1.02 17.55
CA ALA A 91 0.48 1.59 17.82
C ALA A 91 -0.53 1.00 16.81
N ILE A 92 -1.57 0.37 17.34
CA ILE A 92 -2.62 -0.29 16.55
C ILE A 92 -3.90 0.50 16.69
N LEU A 93 -4.40 0.98 15.55
CA LEU A 93 -5.69 1.67 15.45
C LEU A 93 -6.70 0.75 14.77
N PHE A 94 -7.87 0.61 15.37
CA PHE A 94 -9.05 0.03 14.76
C PHE A 94 -10.16 1.05 14.62
N PHE A 95 -10.88 0.98 13.51
CA PHE A 95 -12.20 1.59 13.33
C PHE A 95 -13.21 0.55 12.87
N ASP A 96 -14.46 0.73 13.26
CA ASP A 96 -15.58 -0.14 12.94
C ASP A 96 -16.86 0.69 12.80
N ILE A 97 -17.71 0.36 11.83
CA ILE A 97 -18.95 1.11 11.54
C ILE A 97 -20.06 0.63 12.46
N ARG A 98 -20.51 1.51 13.35
CA ARG A 98 -21.60 1.22 14.28
C ARG A 98 -22.93 1.09 13.55
N GLY A 99 -23.59 -0.06 13.75
CA GLY A 99 -24.88 -0.35 13.13
C GLY A 99 -24.80 -0.91 11.71
N PHE A 100 -23.59 -1.19 11.20
CA PHE A 100 -23.36 -1.70 9.85
C PHE A 100 -24.18 -2.96 9.54
N THR A 101 -24.13 -3.98 10.38
CA THR A 101 -24.89 -5.24 10.17
C THR A 101 -26.36 -4.97 9.92
N LYS A 102 -27.02 -4.17 10.78
CA LYS A 102 -28.44 -3.84 10.65
C LYS A 102 -28.74 -3.00 9.41
N TRP A 103 -27.80 -2.18 8.97
CA TRP A 103 -27.92 -1.39 7.75
C TRP A 103 -27.75 -2.30 6.52
N SER A 104 -26.70 -3.13 6.49
CA SER A 104 -26.38 -4.00 5.35
C SER A 104 -27.44 -5.07 5.07
N GLU A 105 -28.17 -5.53 6.10
CA GLU A 105 -29.32 -6.46 5.94
C GLU A 105 -30.45 -5.86 5.11
N LYS A 106 -30.53 -4.54 4.98
CA LYS A 106 -31.59 -3.83 4.25
C LYS A 106 -31.20 -3.37 2.86
N GLU A 107 -29.90 -3.46 2.55
CA GLU A 107 -29.33 -2.99 1.31
C GLU A 107 -29.07 -4.14 0.34
N SER A 108 -28.93 -3.82 -0.95
CA SER A 108 -28.42 -4.80 -1.92
C SER A 108 -26.93 -5.06 -1.70
N PRO A 109 -26.42 -6.27 -2.01
CA PRO A 109 -24.99 -6.57 -1.88
C PRO A 109 -24.11 -5.57 -2.64
N GLU A 110 -24.56 -5.11 -3.81
CA GLU A 110 -23.83 -4.13 -4.63
C GLU A 110 -23.73 -2.77 -3.93
N ASN A 111 -24.82 -2.31 -3.28
CA ASN A 111 -24.82 -1.07 -2.50
C ASN A 111 -23.89 -1.16 -1.31
N VAL A 112 -23.87 -2.31 -0.63
CA VAL A 112 -22.94 -2.54 0.50
C VAL A 112 -21.50 -2.48 0.04
N VAL A 113 -21.13 -3.16 -1.07
CA VAL A 113 -19.77 -3.15 -1.61
C VAL A 113 -19.38 -1.75 -2.08
N ASN A 114 -20.26 -1.02 -2.75
CA ASN A 114 -19.98 0.34 -3.21
C ASN A 114 -19.73 1.28 -2.02
N MET A 115 -20.56 1.21 -0.98
CA MET A 115 -20.36 2.02 0.23
C MET A 115 -19.04 1.70 0.92
N LEU A 116 -18.68 0.41 1.06
CA LEU A 116 -17.42 0.00 1.66
C LEU A 116 -16.20 0.45 0.83
N ASN A 117 -16.26 0.34 -0.50
CA ASN A 117 -15.20 0.80 -1.37
C ASN A 117 -14.97 2.31 -1.22
N ASP A 118 -16.04 3.10 -1.23
CA ASP A 118 -15.95 4.55 -1.00
C ASP A 118 -15.38 4.87 0.39
N TYR A 119 -15.84 4.14 1.42
CA TYR A 119 -15.35 4.27 2.80
C TYR A 119 -13.84 4.01 2.90
N TYR A 120 -13.32 2.97 2.23
CA TYR A 120 -11.90 2.66 2.19
C TYR A 120 -11.12 3.72 1.41
N ILE A 121 -11.64 4.21 0.27
CA ILE A 121 -11.01 5.29 -0.51
C ILE A 121 -10.90 6.55 0.35
N GLN A 122 -11.97 6.92 1.08
CA GLN A 122 -11.90 8.06 2.00
C GLN A 122 -10.83 7.87 3.07
N ALA A 123 -10.77 6.71 3.72
CA ALA A 123 -9.75 6.41 4.73
C ALA A 123 -8.32 6.49 4.17
N GLU A 124 -8.10 6.01 2.95
CA GLU A 124 -6.82 6.07 2.25
C GLU A 124 -6.39 7.50 1.93
N VAL A 125 -7.29 8.30 1.36
CA VAL A 125 -7.06 9.71 1.03
C VAL A 125 -6.72 10.53 2.27
N LEU A 126 -7.49 10.35 3.35
CA LEU A 126 -7.30 11.07 4.63
C LEU A 126 -5.95 10.77 5.29
N THR A 127 -5.44 9.57 5.10
CA THR A 127 -4.19 9.12 5.72
C THR A 127 -3.01 9.03 4.75
N LYS A 128 -3.16 9.55 3.54
CA LYS A 128 -2.15 9.46 2.48
C LYS A 128 -0.78 9.92 2.92
N ASP A 129 -0.70 11.09 3.55
CA ASP A 129 0.54 11.72 3.96
C ASP A 129 0.96 11.36 5.41
N ILE A 130 0.27 10.41 6.04
CA ILE A 130 0.62 9.91 7.37
C ILE A 130 1.36 8.60 7.22
N PRO A 131 2.64 8.52 7.63
CA PRO A 131 3.41 7.28 7.59
C PRO A 131 2.74 6.18 8.41
N LYS A 132 2.47 5.06 7.78
CA LYS A 132 1.86 3.87 8.38
C LYS A 132 2.53 2.62 7.86
N LEU A 133 2.66 1.58 8.70
CA LEU A 133 3.28 0.32 8.30
C LEU A 133 2.34 -0.50 7.43
N LYS A 134 1.11 -0.69 7.89
CA LYS A 134 0.11 -1.56 7.26
C LYS A 134 -1.29 -1.02 7.44
N VAL A 135 -2.13 -1.24 6.43
CA VAL A 135 -3.60 -1.09 6.51
C VAL A 135 -4.23 -2.43 6.16
N LYS A 136 -5.29 -2.81 6.87
CA LYS A 136 -6.08 -4.00 6.61
C LYS A 136 -7.55 -3.65 6.69
N TYR A 137 -8.29 -4.01 5.66
CA TYR A 137 -9.73 -3.85 5.56
C TYR A 137 -10.42 -5.19 5.77
N THR A 138 -11.42 -5.24 6.65
CA THR A 138 -12.20 -6.46 6.91
C THR A 138 -13.65 -6.05 7.05
N ALA A 139 -14.41 -6.10 5.97
CA ALA A 139 -15.78 -5.58 5.89
C ALA A 139 -15.86 -4.13 6.44
N ASP A 140 -16.63 -3.88 7.48
CA ASP A 140 -16.79 -2.56 8.10
C ASP A 140 -15.62 -2.13 9.00
N GLU A 141 -14.60 -2.99 9.18
CA GLU A 141 -13.46 -2.73 10.04
C GLU A 141 -12.23 -2.27 9.25
N ILE A 142 -11.54 -1.25 9.76
CA ILE A 142 -10.24 -0.79 9.29
C ILE A 142 -9.23 -0.97 10.42
N MET A 143 -8.16 -1.71 10.19
CA MET A 143 -7.00 -1.78 11.07
C MET A 143 -5.82 -1.03 10.42
N VAL A 144 -5.18 -0.15 11.18
CA VAL A 144 -3.97 0.55 10.76
C VAL A 144 -2.86 0.35 11.79
N VAL A 145 -1.68 0.03 11.31
CA VAL A 145 -0.48 -0.20 12.14
C VAL A 145 0.49 0.95 11.92
N PHE A 146 0.91 1.57 13.03
CA PHE A 146 1.85 2.68 13.02
C PHE A 146 3.11 2.34 13.81
N THR A 147 4.23 2.89 13.37
CA THR A 147 5.52 2.82 14.08
C THR A 147 5.69 3.95 15.10
N ASN A 148 4.83 4.98 15.04
CA ASN A 148 4.88 6.18 15.86
C ASN A 148 3.47 6.51 16.38
N VAL A 149 3.38 6.87 17.67
CA VAL A 149 2.12 7.22 18.35
C VAL A 149 1.50 8.52 17.81
N ASP A 150 2.33 9.48 17.42
CA ASP A 150 1.86 10.76 16.89
C ASP A 150 1.11 10.58 15.57
N TYR A 151 1.60 9.69 14.71
CA TYR A 151 0.92 9.34 13.46
C TYR A 151 -0.40 8.61 13.71
N ALA A 152 -0.44 7.72 14.70
CA ALA A 152 -1.66 7.02 15.08
C ALA A 152 -2.72 7.98 15.61
N ALA A 153 -2.35 8.91 16.50
CA ALA A 153 -3.25 9.90 17.06
C ALA A 153 -3.80 10.84 15.97
N LYS A 154 -2.92 11.39 15.13
CA LYS A 154 -3.30 12.27 14.01
C LYS A 154 -4.26 11.56 13.05
N ALA A 155 -3.94 10.34 12.65
CA ALA A 155 -4.79 9.54 11.77
C ALA A 155 -6.16 9.29 12.40
N ALA A 156 -6.20 8.94 13.69
CA ALA A 156 -7.44 8.64 14.39
C ALA A 156 -8.39 9.84 14.43
N ILE A 157 -7.88 11.05 14.73
CA ILE A 157 -8.71 12.27 14.76
C ILE A 157 -9.24 12.58 13.36
N ILE A 158 -8.37 12.65 12.37
CA ILE A 158 -8.75 12.97 10.99
C ILE A 158 -9.77 11.96 10.46
N MET A 159 -9.50 10.66 10.63
CA MET A 159 -10.41 9.61 10.17
C MET A 159 -11.74 9.67 10.91
N ARG A 160 -11.75 9.82 12.25
CA ARG A 160 -12.98 9.93 13.04
C ARG A 160 -13.89 11.03 12.48
N ASP A 161 -13.36 12.22 12.31
CA ASP A 161 -14.16 13.38 11.97
C ASP A 161 -14.71 13.28 10.53
N HIS A 162 -13.87 12.96 9.56
CA HIS A 162 -14.26 12.91 8.16
C HIS A 162 -15.08 11.66 7.81
N LEU A 163 -14.74 10.49 8.35
CA LEU A 163 -15.50 9.27 8.07
C LEU A 163 -16.89 9.31 8.71
N ASN A 164 -17.05 9.95 9.89
CA ASN A 164 -18.38 10.19 10.43
C ASN A 164 -19.21 11.12 9.52
N GLN A 165 -18.62 12.19 9.00
CA GLN A 165 -19.25 13.07 8.03
C GLN A 165 -19.68 12.30 6.75
N TYR A 166 -18.81 11.45 6.22
CA TYR A 166 -19.13 10.60 5.06
C TYR A 166 -20.30 9.65 5.34
N LEU A 167 -20.31 9.02 6.53
CA LEU A 167 -21.30 8.01 6.92
C LEU A 167 -22.65 8.61 7.36
N GLU A 168 -22.74 9.91 7.58
CA GLU A 168 -23.95 10.58 8.03
C GLU A 168 -25.15 10.35 7.08
N LYS A 169 -24.90 10.32 5.77
CA LYS A 169 -25.91 10.03 4.74
C LYS A 169 -26.53 8.63 4.87
N TYR A 170 -25.85 7.71 5.54
CA TYR A 170 -26.32 6.35 5.83
C TYR A 170 -26.87 6.22 7.25
N GLN A 171 -26.84 7.30 8.04
CA GLN A 171 -27.17 7.31 9.48
C GLN A 171 -26.29 6.35 10.30
N LEU A 172 -25.04 6.16 9.85
CA LEU A 172 -24.01 5.35 10.47
C LEU A 172 -22.93 6.22 11.08
N LYS A 173 -22.18 5.66 12.03
CA LYS A 173 -21.03 6.30 12.67
C LYS A 173 -19.91 5.31 12.87
N ILE A 174 -18.67 5.77 12.93
CA ILE A 174 -17.57 4.92 13.33
C ILE A 174 -17.27 5.03 14.82
N GLY A 175 -16.82 3.92 15.40
CA GLY A 175 -16.14 3.90 16.69
C GLY A 175 -14.71 3.42 16.49
N GLY A 176 -13.77 3.94 17.28
CA GLY A 176 -12.35 3.59 17.13
C GLY A 176 -11.70 3.19 18.45
N GLY A 177 -10.56 2.47 18.34
CA GLY A 177 -9.74 2.11 19.48
C GLY A 177 -8.26 2.10 19.13
N ILE A 178 -7.42 2.68 20.00
CA ILE A 178 -5.97 2.66 19.85
C ILE A 178 -5.32 2.05 21.07
N HIS A 179 -4.41 1.13 20.84
CA HIS A 179 -3.52 0.59 21.88
C HIS A 179 -2.09 0.51 21.37
N LEU A 180 -1.16 0.73 22.27
CA LEU A 180 0.28 0.61 22.02
C LEU A 180 0.85 -0.53 22.85
N GLY A 181 1.72 -1.31 22.25
CA GLY A 181 2.44 -2.37 22.95
C GLY A 181 3.15 -3.34 22.01
N PRO A 182 3.75 -4.40 22.58
CA PRO A 182 4.51 -5.38 21.85
C PRO A 182 3.62 -6.23 20.93
N VAL A 183 4.10 -6.41 19.71
CA VAL A 183 3.53 -7.30 18.69
C VAL A 183 4.61 -8.15 18.06
N VAL A 184 4.21 -9.21 17.40
CA VAL A 184 5.06 -9.97 16.49
C VAL A 184 4.63 -9.61 15.07
N GLU A 185 5.56 -9.14 14.26
CA GLU A 185 5.32 -8.79 12.84
C GLU A 185 6.26 -9.57 11.93
N GLY A 186 5.85 -9.81 10.70
CA GLY A 186 6.62 -10.51 9.67
C GLY A 186 5.75 -11.32 8.72
N LEU A 187 6.37 -12.16 7.88
CA LEU A 187 5.63 -13.08 7.03
C LEU A 187 5.13 -14.27 7.86
N ILE A 188 3.82 -14.38 7.95
CA ILE A 188 3.12 -15.41 8.75
C ILE A 188 2.26 -16.25 7.80
N GLY A 189 2.29 -17.58 7.97
CA GLY A 189 1.49 -18.51 7.19
C GLY A 189 2.22 -19.80 6.85
N SER A 190 1.70 -20.51 5.86
CA SER A 190 2.29 -21.74 5.31
C SER A 190 3.26 -21.44 4.17
N ASP A 191 3.95 -22.46 3.67
CA ASP A 191 4.89 -22.29 2.55
C ASP A 191 4.23 -21.75 1.26
N LYS A 192 2.95 -22.02 1.06
CA LYS A 192 2.19 -21.59 -0.13
C LYS A 192 1.38 -20.33 0.07
N HIS A 193 1.09 -19.95 1.32
CA HIS A 193 0.23 -18.81 1.66
C HIS A 193 0.85 -18.05 2.83
N LYS A 194 1.66 -17.06 2.52
CA LYS A 194 2.28 -16.15 3.48
C LYS A 194 1.74 -14.75 3.29
N LEU A 195 1.41 -14.11 4.41
CA LEU A 195 1.03 -12.71 4.44
C LEU A 195 1.91 -11.99 5.45
N PHE A 196 2.34 -10.79 5.15
CA PHE A 196 2.87 -9.92 6.18
C PHE A 196 1.72 -9.54 7.11
N ASP A 197 1.82 -9.88 8.37
CA ASP A 197 0.80 -9.52 9.36
C ASP A 197 1.43 -9.17 10.72
N VAL A 198 0.60 -8.64 11.60
CA VAL A 198 0.95 -8.18 12.93
C VAL A 198 0.04 -8.90 13.91
N MET A 199 0.63 -9.59 14.90
CA MET A 199 -0.10 -10.41 15.87
C MET A 199 0.35 -10.12 17.30
N GLY A 200 -0.58 -10.25 18.23
CA GLY A 200 -0.30 -10.11 19.66
C GLY A 200 -1.50 -9.65 20.46
N ASP A 201 -1.37 -9.66 21.78
CA ASP A 201 -2.41 -9.17 22.69
C ASP A 201 -2.69 -7.68 22.48
N THR A 202 -1.70 -6.90 22.06
CA THR A 202 -1.83 -5.49 21.65
C THR A 202 -2.86 -5.29 20.57
N VAL A 203 -2.86 -6.14 19.52
CA VAL A 203 -3.84 -6.09 18.42
C VAL A 203 -5.23 -6.39 18.96
N ASN A 204 -5.37 -7.42 19.78
CA ASN A 204 -6.65 -7.80 20.39
C ASN A 204 -7.17 -6.71 21.33
N THR A 205 -6.29 -6.08 22.11
CA THR A 205 -6.67 -4.99 23.02
C THR A 205 -7.17 -3.77 22.24
N ALA A 206 -6.47 -3.35 21.20
CA ALA A 206 -6.92 -2.24 20.32
C ALA A 206 -8.29 -2.53 19.70
N LYS A 207 -8.53 -3.76 19.22
CA LYS A 207 -9.82 -4.19 18.70
C LYS A 207 -10.93 -4.09 19.75
N ARG A 208 -10.68 -4.58 20.97
CA ARG A 208 -11.66 -4.52 22.07
C ARG A 208 -11.95 -3.08 22.52
N LEU A 209 -10.96 -2.20 22.51
CA LEU A 209 -11.18 -0.76 22.70
C LEU A 209 -12.12 -0.21 21.64
N CYS A 210 -11.86 -0.55 20.37
CA CYS A 210 -12.73 -0.19 19.29
C CYS A 210 -14.16 -0.71 19.53
N GLU A 211 -14.37 -1.99 19.86
CA GLU A 211 -15.68 -2.57 20.15
C GLU A 211 -16.41 -1.86 21.32
N SER A 212 -15.67 -1.36 22.30
CA SER A 212 -16.20 -0.63 23.46
C SER A 212 -16.49 0.84 23.21
N ALA A 213 -16.00 1.40 22.10
CA ALA A 213 -16.21 2.79 21.73
C ALA A 213 -17.63 3.02 21.22
N LYS A 214 -18.21 4.16 21.59
CA LYS A 214 -19.49 4.64 21.04
C LYS A 214 -19.28 5.17 19.61
N GLY A 215 -20.37 5.45 18.92
CA GLY A 215 -20.31 6.16 17.64
C GLY A 215 -19.66 7.53 17.82
N SER A 216 -18.77 7.89 16.90
CA SER A 216 -17.94 9.11 16.91
C SER A 216 -16.91 9.20 18.03
N GLU A 217 -16.61 8.08 18.70
CA GLU A 217 -15.64 8.02 19.78
C GLU A 217 -14.40 7.22 19.37
N VAL A 218 -13.22 7.66 19.83
CA VAL A 218 -11.98 6.88 19.77
C VAL A 218 -11.48 6.67 21.18
N LEU A 219 -11.36 5.42 21.61
CA LEU A 219 -10.82 5.06 22.92
C LEU A 219 -9.34 4.76 22.81
N VAL A 220 -8.58 5.27 23.76
CA VAL A 220 -7.15 5.01 23.87
C VAL A 220 -6.81 4.43 25.24
N SER A 221 -5.76 3.62 25.30
CA SER A 221 -5.22 3.08 26.55
C SER A 221 -4.27 4.07 27.23
N ILE A 222 -3.96 3.82 28.51
CA ILE A 222 -3.03 4.65 29.28
C ILE A 222 -1.62 4.63 28.67
N GLU A 223 -1.15 3.47 28.22
CA GLU A 223 0.17 3.30 27.59
C GLU A 223 0.31 4.16 26.32
N PHE A 224 -0.78 4.33 25.58
CA PHE A 224 -0.79 5.22 24.43
C PHE A 224 -0.68 6.69 24.85
N ILE A 225 -1.42 7.11 25.88
CA ILE A 225 -1.43 8.50 26.37
C ILE A 225 -0.05 8.90 26.90
N GLU A 226 0.57 8.06 27.71
CA GLU A 226 1.87 8.33 28.31
C GLU A 226 2.94 8.67 27.26
N LEU A 227 2.90 8.00 26.10
CA LEU A 227 3.86 8.24 25.04
C LEU A 227 3.49 9.41 24.09
N THR A 228 2.33 10.00 24.25
CA THR A 228 1.98 11.24 23.51
C THR A 228 2.50 12.51 24.19
N GLU A 229 3.14 12.39 25.35
CA GLU A 229 3.81 13.49 26.05
C GLU A 229 2.91 14.74 26.26
N GLY A 230 1.63 14.51 26.56
CA GLY A 230 0.65 15.58 26.79
C GLY A 230 0.05 16.19 25.50
N LYS A 231 0.38 15.70 24.31
CA LYS A 231 -0.20 16.18 23.05
C LYS A 231 -1.61 15.63 22.80
N ALA A 232 -1.97 14.50 23.44
CA ALA A 232 -3.29 13.92 23.36
C ALA A 232 -4.24 14.57 24.36
N PHE A 233 -5.35 15.13 23.86
CA PHE A 233 -6.43 15.65 24.68
C PHE A 233 -7.50 14.59 24.85
N THR A 234 -7.80 14.26 26.11
CA THR A 234 -8.77 13.23 26.47
C THR A 234 -9.83 13.81 27.40
N THR A 235 -10.98 13.18 27.41
CA THR A 235 -11.99 13.40 28.46
C THR A 235 -11.69 12.53 29.68
N GLU A 236 -12.61 12.52 30.64
CA GLU A 236 -12.46 11.72 31.87
C GLU A 236 -12.22 10.24 31.56
N CYS A 237 -11.29 9.66 32.34
CA CYS A 237 -11.04 8.21 32.34
C CYS A 237 -12.30 7.46 32.72
N ARG A 238 -12.53 6.37 32.03
CA ARG A 238 -13.57 5.38 32.41
C ARG A 238 -12.99 3.97 32.43
N GLU A 239 -13.57 3.13 33.26
CA GLU A 239 -13.26 1.71 33.28
C GLU A 239 -14.21 0.94 32.38
N VAL A 240 -13.67 0.04 31.57
CA VAL A 240 -14.43 -0.89 30.75
C VAL A 240 -13.97 -2.31 30.98
N ILE A 241 -14.88 -3.26 30.97
CA ILE A 241 -14.53 -4.68 30.98
C ILE A 241 -14.34 -5.12 29.53
N LEU A 242 -13.10 -5.29 29.12
CA LEU A 242 -12.80 -5.78 27.79
C LEU A 242 -13.06 -7.29 27.71
N LYS A 243 -13.72 -7.75 26.66
CA LYS A 243 -14.03 -9.18 26.45
C LYS A 243 -12.77 -10.05 26.60
N GLY A 244 -12.79 -11.00 27.55
CA GLY A 244 -11.67 -11.91 27.84
C GLY A 244 -10.52 -11.28 28.63
N LYS A 245 -10.70 -10.12 29.25
CA LYS A 245 -9.87 -9.58 30.33
C LYS A 245 -10.63 -9.69 31.63
N GLU A 246 -9.97 -10.16 32.69
CA GLU A 246 -10.61 -10.32 34.00
C GLU A 246 -10.69 -9.02 34.80
N LYS A 247 -9.77 -8.11 34.54
CA LYS A 247 -9.68 -6.83 35.25
C LYS A 247 -10.26 -5.70 34.43
N PRO A 248 -10.91 -4.69 35.06
CA PRO A 248 -11.29 -3.46 34.40
C PRO A 248 -10.07 -2.82 33.73
N PHE A 249 -10.31 -2.28 32.56
CA PHE A 249 -9.29 -1.62 31.74
C PHE A 249 -9.59 -0.11 31.68
N GLN A 250 -8.62 0.71 32.05
CA GLN A 250 -8.75 2.17 31.99
C GLN A 250 -8.65 2.65 30.55
N VAL A 251 -9.66 3.38 30.11
CA VAL A 251 -9.77 3.94 28.76
C VAL A 251 -10.07 5.42 28.80
N PHE A 252 -9.57 6.09 27.78
CA PHE A 252 -9.68 7.55 27.65
C PHE A 252 -10.24 7.86 26.28
N PRO A 253 -11.37 8.57 26.17
CA PRO A 253 -11.86 9.08 24.89
C PRO A 253 -10.90 10.16 24.36
N LEU A 254 -10.29 9.91 23.20
CA LEU A 254 -9.41 10.86 22.51
C LEU A 254 -10.26 11.94 21.82
N THR A 255 -10.17 13.16 22.28
CA THR A 255 -10.95 14.30 21.75
C THR A 255 -10.19 15.07 20.69
N ASN A 256 -8.90 15.33 20.92
CA ASN A 256 -8.05 16.07 20.01
C ASN A 256 -6.59 15.65 20.15
N TYR A 257 -5.76 16.06 19.17
CA TYR A 257 -4.34 15.84 19.17
C TYR A 257 -3.62 17.04 18.52
N PHE A 258 -2.65 17.64 19.19
CA PHE A 258 -1.84 18.74 18.67
C PHE A 258 -0.40 18.26 18.46
N ALA A 259 -0.04 18.01 17.21
CA ALA A 259 1.36 17.84 16.86
C ALA A 259 2.07 19.19 17.00
N SER A 260 3.14 19.21 17.79
CA SER A 260 4.05 20.37 17.87
C SER A 260 4.81 20.57 16.57
#